data_7aed767fc3a92879670b891b389b3d46
#
_entry.id   7aed767fc3a92879670b891b389b3d46
#
_cell.length_a   1.000
_cell.length_b   1.000
_cell.length_c   1.000
_cell.angle_alpha   90.00
_cell.angle_beta   90.00
_cell.angle_gamma   90.00
#
_symmetry.space_group_name_H-M   'P 1'
#
loop_
_entity.id
_entity.type
_entity.pdbx_description
1 polymer ?
#
loop_
_entity_poly.entity_id
_entity_poly.type
_entity_poly.pdbx_seq_one_letter_code
_entity_poly.pdbx_strand_id
1 'polypeptide(L)'
;MKKLLIIFSCCFSLITPSVFGQKDLAAYCLQIDEAIAHSQDYIAAHEQKIGEARRALTLETTPKGRYTQNYRLYELYKPFVSDSAMYFLRQCISLADGIGDQSSAVRCRSLLAIRCSNIGMYDEALNILDSIKVQNIDTLSLGTYYEAYNNVYSELAYYTHLDNMQRFYHSKSEYYQQLMLAILPPTSESCFLRREQRAQAEGKLDEAMRINDEWMKTVETGSHPYALVALYRYIEYKLRGDSTQMIHWLVESVLADIRNAAMDQGSMWELANELMLQGNIDKASSYISFTSDCANRYGSRQRNWQIAPLLATIAKNYKAQSERNTAQLWVALVIISVLLLCILGFLLFLHRRNKQLATARNALKESNDELASVNAQLSSVNAELSSVNAQLSTVNSQLSESNRVKEEYIGRFMSLCSQYIDKLDNYRKMVNKKMKNKELEELFLLSKSTELKEKELEELFLNFDSVFLHLFPNFVNDFNDLLQPEVRVQPKEDNRLTTEIRIFALIRLGIEDSSKIAEFLHYSVNTIYNYRARIKNGAIGNREQFERQIKTL
;
A
#
# COMPACT_ATOMS: atom_id res chain seq x y z
N MET A 1 6.12 15.36 -58.60
CA MET A 1 5.59 15.77 -57.30
C MET A 1 4.11 15.39 -57.16
N LYS A 2 3.70 14.13 -57.37
CA LYS A 2 2.31 13.63 -57.20
C LYS A 2 2.28 12.17 -56.71
N LYS A 3 3.33 11.67 -56.04
CA LYS A 3 3.39 10.30 -55.49
C LYS A 3 3.87 10.24 -54.01
N LEU A 4 3.86 11.35 -53.27
CA LEU A 4 4.30 11.40 -51.86
C LEU A 4 3.19 11.86 -50.92
N LEU A 5 1.92 11.83 -51.35
CA LEU A 5 0.78 12.31 -50.55
C LEU A 5 -0.25 11.21 -50.22
N ILE A 6 0.05 9.92 -50.46
CA ILE A 6 -0.90 8.80 -50.24
C ILE A 6 -0.42 7.83 -49.15
N ILE A 7 0.73 8.05 -48.49
CA ILE A 7 1.21 7.14 -47.42
C ILE A 7 0.95 7.68 -45.99
N PHE A 8 0.31 8.83 -45.84
CA PHE A 8 0.04 9.42 -44.52
C PHE A 8 -1.44 9.39 -44.11
N SER A 9 -2.28 8.60 -44.82
CA SER A 9 -3.72 8.53 -44.53
C SER A 9 -4.23 7.16 -44.07
N CYS A 10 -3.35 6.25 -43.70
CA CYS A 10 -3.78 4.93 -43.20
C CYS A 10 -2.95 4.53 -41.97
N CYS A 11 -3.20 5.13 -40.81
CA CYS A 11 -2.91 4.58 -39.45
C CYS A 11 -3.36 5.55 -38.35
N PHE A 12 -4.53 6.16 -38.51
CA PHE A 12 -5.23 6.79 -37.40
C PHE A 12 -6.67 6.23 -37.32
N SER A 13 -6.77 4.89 -37.20
CA SER A 13 -7.92 4.33 -36.51
C SER A 13 -7.70 4.62 -35.03
N LEU A 14 -8.10 5.83 -34.65
CA LEU A 14 -8.45 6.17 -33.28
C LEU A 14 -9.47 5.13 -32.82
N ILE A 15 -9.01 4.12 -32.09
CA ILE A 15 -9.86 3.43 -31.12
C ILE A 15 -10.18 4.50 -30.09
N THR A 16 -11.22 5.26 -30.34
CA THR A 16 -11.87 6.08 -29.32
C THR A 16 -12.44 5.06 -28.34
N PRO A 17 -11.98 4.99 -27.10
CA PRO A 17 -12.69 4.22 -26.08
C PRO A 17 -14.11 4.79 -26.05
N SER A 18 -15.11 3.93 -26.16
CA SER A 18 -16.50 4.33 -26.18
C SER A 18 -16.78 5.19 -24.94
N VAL A 19 -17.27 6.41 -25.16
CA VAL A 19 -17.57 7.39 -24.09
C VAL A 19 -18.57 6.84 -23.06
N PHE A 20 -19.33 5.81 -23.42
CA PHE A 20 -20.24 5.08 -22.52
C PHE A 20 -19.49 4.28 -21.44
N GLY A 21 -18.38 3.62 -21.74
CA GLY A 21 -17.61 2.83 -20.76
C GLY A 21 -16.86 3.67 -19.72
N GLN A 22 -16.57 4.95 -20.01
CA GLN A 22 -15.87 5.81 -19.04
C GLN A 22 -16.76 6.32 -17.89
N LYS A 23 -18.05 6.53 -18.14
CA LYS A 23 -18.99 6.97 -17.08
C LYS A 23 -19.25 5.85 -16.07
N ASP A 24 -19.42 4.63 -16.56
CA ASP A 24 -19.67 3.47 -15.70
C ASP A 24 -18.42 3.15 -14.86
N LEU A 25 -17.23 3.22 -15.46
CA LEU A 25 -15.98 3.00 -14.74
C LEU A 25 -15.75 4.03 -13.63
N ALA A 26 -16.07 5.31 -13.87
CA ALA A 26 -15.95 6.35 -12.84
C ALA A 26 -16.91 6.10 -11.66
N ALA A 27 -18.15 5.66 -11.95
CA ALA A 27 -19.12 5.31 -10.92
C ALA A 27 -18.67 4.09 -10.10
N TYR A 28 -18.10 3.08 -10.74
CA TYR A 28 -17.52 1.92 -10.07
C TYR A 28 -16.32 2.28 -9.19
N CYS A 29 -15.43 3.15 -9.68
CA CYS A 29 -14.31 3.63 -8.86
C CYS A 29 -14.80 4.39 -7.61
N LEU A 30 -15.86 5.18 -7.70
CA LEU A 30 -16.44 5.85 -6.53
C LEU A 30 -16.97 4.85 -5.49
N GLN A 31 -17.66 3.80 -5.92
CA GLN A 31 -18.15 2.75 -5.01
C GLN A 31 -17.01 2.01 -4.31
N ILE A 32 -15.93 1.76 -5.03
CA ILE A 32 -14.74 1.10 -4.46
C ILE A 32 -14.02 2.02 -3.49
N ASP A 33 -13.85 3.31 -3.85
CA ASP A 33 -13.24 4.30 -2.96
C ASP A 33 -14.03 4.44 -1.65
N GLU A 34 -15.35 4.45 -1.72
CA GLU A 34 -16.24 4.46 -0.56
C GLU A 34 -16.05 3.18 0.28
N ALA A 35 -16.03 2.01 -0.37
CA ALA A 35 -15.80 0.75 0.34
C ALA A 35 -14.41 0.70 1.00
N ILE A 36 -13.36 1.22 0.35
CA ILE A 36 -12.02 1.34 0.94
C ILE A 36 -12.03 2.29 2.13
N ALA A 37 -12.71 3.44 2.03
CA ALA A 37 -12.82 4.40 3.12
C ALA A 37 -13.49 3.79 4.37
N HIS A 38 -14.47 2.90 4.17
CA HIS A 38 -15.14 2.15 5.25
C HIS A 38 -14.49 0.80 5.57
N SER A 39 -13.34 0.47 4.99
CA SER A 39 -12.71 -0.85 5.18
C SER A 39 -12.40 -1.17 6.65
N GLN A 40 -12.06 -0.16 7.45
CA GLN A 40 -11.79 -0.34 8.87
C GLN A 40 -13.05 -0.73 9.66
N ASP A 41 -14.23 -0.28 9.25
CA ASP A 41 -15.51 -0.65 9.87
C ASP A 41 -15.82 -2.13 9.59
N TYR A 42 -15.60 -2.59 8.36
CA TYR A 42 -15.75 -3.99 7.99
C TYR A 42 -14.75 -4.89 8.72
N ILE A 43 -13.51 -4.43 8.85
CA ILE A 43 -12.47 -5.13 9.61
C ILE A 43 -12.88 -5.24 11.09
N ALA A 44 -13.32 -4.15 11.69
CA ALA A 44 -13.76 -4.14 13.10
C ALA A 44 -14.96 -5.09 13.33
N ALA A 45 -15.93 -5.09 12.42
CA ALA A 45 -17.06 -6.01 12.46
C ALA A 45 -16.61 -7.48 12.34
N HIS A 46 -15.64 -7.77 11.49
CA HIS A 46 -15.07 -9.11 11.36
C HIS A 46 -14.29 -9.52 12.62
N GLU A 47 -13.48 -8.62 13.17
CA GLU A 47 -12.75 -8.83 14.42
C GLU A 47 -13.70 -9.06 15.62
N GLN A 48 -14.86 -8.41 15.62
CA GLN A 48 -15.90 -8.68 16.61
C GLN A 48 -16.39 -10.13 16.50
N LYS A 49 -16.70 -10.63 15.29
CA LYS A 49 -17.11 -12.03 15.07
C LYS A 49 -16.04 -13.02 15.57
N ILE A 50 -14.78 -12.69 15.32
CA ILE A 50 -13.64 -13.47 15.83
C ILE A 50 -13.62 -13.44 17.36
N GLY A 51 -13.81 -12.27 17.96
CA GLY A 51 -13.86 -12.11 19.41
C GLY A 51 -14.99 -12.93 20.07
N GLU A 52 -16.16 -12.97 19.43
CA GLU A 52 -17.28 -13.81 19.85
C GLU A 52 -16.95 -15.31 19.76
N ALA A 53 -16.37 -15.76 18.66
CA ALA A 53 -15.95 -17.14 18.49
C ALA A 53 -14.85 -17.55 19.50
N ARG A 54 -13.91 -16.66 19.80
CA ARG A 54 -12.89 -16.89 20.85
C ARG A 54 -13.51 -17.02 22.24
N ARG A 55 -14.47 -16.17 22.59
CA ARG A 55 -15.22 -16.30 23.85
C ARG A 55 -15.97 -17.62 23.92
N ALA A 56 -16.62 -18.03 22.82
CA ALA A 56 -17.28 -19.34 22.75
C ALA A 56 -16.28 -20.49 22.95
N LEU A 57 -15.08 -20.39 22.40
CA LEU A 57 -14.02 -21.39 22.60
C LEU A 57 -13.57 -21.48 24.07
N THR A 58 -13.47 -20.35 24.78
CA THR A 58 -13.07 -20.36 26.19
C THR A 58 -14.13 -20.99 27.14
N LEU A 59 -15.38 -20.93 26.76
CA LEU A 59 -16.49 -21.51 27.51
C LEU A 59 -16.69 -23.00 27.19
N GLU A 60 -16.14 -23.48 26.10
CA GLU A 60 -16.34 -24.87 25.66
C GLU A 60 -15.38 -25.82 26.38
N THR A 61 -15.96 -26.84 27.00
CA THR A 61 -15.23 -27.83 27.81
C THR A 61 -15.01 -29.16 27.10
N THR A 62 -15.88 -29.51 26.17
CA THR A 62 -15.79 -30.81 25.46
C THR A 62 -14.78 -30.78 24.34
N PRO A 63 -13.98 -31.83 24.12
CA PRO A 63 -13.03 -31.88 23.02
C PRO A 63 -13.71 -31.68 21.65
N LYS A 64 -14.87 -32.26 21.43
CA LYS A 64 -15.64 -32.11 20.17
C LYS A 64 -16.16 -30.68 19.99
N GLY A 65 -16.67 -30.06 21.03
CA GLY A 65 -17.11 -28.67 21.00
C GLY A 65 -15.93 -27.72 20.78
N ARG A 66 -14.79 -27.95 21.46
CA ARG A 66 -13.55 -27.20 21.20
C ARG A 66 -13.06 -27.35 19.77
N TYR A 67 -13.15 -28.56 19.18
CA TYR A 67 -12.86 -28.74 17.76
C TYR A 67 -13.77 -27.85 16.88
N THR A 68 -15.08 -27.88 17.14
CA THR A 68 -16.06 -27.06 16.38
C THR A 68 -15.75 -25.57 16.48
N GLN A 69 -15.42 -25.06 17.67
CA GLN A 69 -15.10 -23.64 17.84
C GLN A 69 -13.75 -23.26 17.22
N ASN A 70 -12.74 -24.12 17.30
CA ASN A 70 -11.48 -23.92 16.59
C ASN A 70 -11.67 -23.93 15.07
N TYR A 71 -12.49 -24.83 14.55
CA TYR A 71 -12.82 -24.88 13.13
C TYR A 71 -13.59 -23.62 12.68
N ARG A 72 -14.53 -23.12 13.50
CA ARG A 72 -15.20 -21.83 13.25
C ARG A 72 -14.21 -20.68 13.24
N LEU A 73 -13.25 -20.67 14.14
CA LEU A 73 -12.18 -19.65 14.15
C LEU A 73 -11.29 -19.78 12.90
N TYR A 74 -10.94 -20.98 12.48
CA TYR A 74 -10.25 -21.20 11.21
C TYR A 74 -11.03 -20.59 10.04
N GLU A 75 -12.33 -20.84 9.91
CA GLU A 75 -13.13 -20.27 8.81
C GLU A 75 -13.17 -18.74 8.84
N LEU A 76 -13.23 -18.12 10.01
CA LEU A 76 -13.16 -16.67 10.16
C LEU A 76 -11.78 -16.11 9.79
N TYR A 77 -10.71 -16.81 10.17
CA TYR A 77 -9.34 -16.36 9.85
C TYR A 77 -8.88 -16.69 8.43
N LYS A 78 -9.51 -17.65 7.79
CA LYS A 78 -9.16 -18.14 6.45
C LYS A 78 -9.00 -17.04 5.40
N PRO A 79 -9.91 -16.05 5.26
CA PRO A 79 -9.73 -14.92 4.36
C PRO A 79 -8.97 -13.73 5.00
N PHE A 80 -8.68 -13.75 6.30
CA PHE A 80 -8.30 -12.57 7.08
C PHE A 80 -6.83 -12.56 7.52
N VAL A 81 -6.35 -13.63 8.17
CA VAL A 81 -4.95 -13.79 8.59
C VAL A 81 -4.53 -15.25 8.48
N SER A 82 -3.64 -15.54 7.55
CA SER A 82 -3.21 -16.91 7.22
C SER A 82 -2.58 -17.66 8.40
N ASP A 83 -1.70 -17.01 9.17
CA ASP A 83 -1.03 -17.63 10.31
C ASP A 83 -2.01 -18.05 11.40
N SER A 84 -3.01 -17.22 11.67
CA SER A 84 -4.06 -17.54 12.62
C SER A 84 -4.94 -18.69 12.13
N ALA A 85 -5.27 -18.71 10.84
CA ALA A 85 -6.01 -19.81 10.24
C ALA A 85 -5.25 -21.14 10.39
N MET A 86 -3.95 -21.15 10.10
CA MET A 86 -3.10 -22.34 10.28
C MET A 86 -2.97 -22.75 11.76
N TYR A 87 -2.89 -21.78 12.67
CA TYR A 87 -2.88 -22.06 14.11
C TYR A 87 -4.13 -22.83 14.53
N PHE A 88 -5.32 -22.34 14.15
CA PHE A 88 -6.58 -22.99 14.52
C PHE A 88 -6.78 -24.36 13.86
N LEU A 89 -6.28 -24.54 12.63
CA LEU A 89 -6.24 -25.87 12.02
C LEU A 89 -5.36 -26.86 12.81
N ARG A 90 -4.21 -26.43 13.31
CA ARG A 90 -3.35 -27.27 14.15
C ARG A 90 -4.04 -27.64 15.47
N GLN A 91 -4.79 -26.71 16.06
CA GLN A 91 -5.61 -27.03 17.23
C GLN A 91 -6.71 -28.06 16.89
N CYS A 92 -7.35 -27.91 15.73
CA CYS A 92 -8.33 -28.91 15.24
C CYS A 92 -7.70 -30.28 15.05
N ILE A 93 -6.51 -30.35 14.45
CA ILE A 93 -5.77 -31.60 14.24
C ILE A 93 -5.50 -32.29 15.60
N SER A 94 -4.92 -31.54 16.55
CA SER A 94 -4.62 -32.08 17.89
C SER A 94 -5.85 -32.60 18.61
N LEU A 95 -6.96 -31.89 18.51
CA LEU A 95 -8.23 -32.30 19.14
C LEU A 95 -8.82 -33.53 18.44
N ALA A 96 -8.82 -33.55 17.09
CA ALA A 96 -9.34 -34.69 16.32
C ALA A 96 -8.50 -35.97 16.58
N ASP A 97 -7.18 -35.85 16.62
CA ASP A 97 -6.29 -36.95 16.99
C ASP A 97 -6.58 -37.45 18.42
N GLY A 98 -6.77 -36.52 19.36
CA GLY A 98 -7.05 -36.84 20.77
C GLY A 98 -8.35 -37.57 21.00
N ILE A 99 -9.38 -37.34 20.15
CA ILE A 99 -10.67 -38.05 20.21
C ILE A 99 -10.78 -39.24 19.26
N GLY A 100 -9.72 -39.51 18.48
CA GLY A 100 -9.71 -40.61 17.51
C GLY A 100 -10.54 -40.34 16.25
N ASP A 101 -10.93 -39.09 15.98
CA ASP A 101 -11.65 -38.71 14.75
C ASP A 101 -10.67 -38.52 13.58
N GLN A 102 -10.35 -39.64 12.95
CA GLN A 102 -9.37 -39.68 11.86
C GLN A 102 -9.84 -38.89 10.64
N SER A 103 -11.13 -38.89 10.33
CA SER A 103 -11.68 -38.13 9.19
C SER A 103 -11.46 -36.62 9.39
N SER A 104 -11.83 -36.08 10.53
CA SER A 104 -11.62 -34.67 10.86
C SER A 104 -10.13 -34.31 10.90
N ALA A 105 -9.27 -35.19 11.43
CA ALA A 105 -7.83 -34.98 11.46
C ALA A 105 -7.22 -34.90 10.06
N VAL A 106 -7.58 -35.84 9.18
CA VAL A 106 -7.17 -35.84 7.75
C VAL A 106 -7.65 -34.59 7.04
N ARG A 107 -8.92 -34.22 7.21
CA ARG A 107 -9.48 -33.01 6.61
C ARG A 107 -8.74 -31.77 7.04
N CYS A 108 -8.46 -31.60 8.32
CA CYS A 108 -7.75 -30.42 8.83
C CYS A 108 -6.27 -30.40 8.38
N ARG A 109 -5.58 -31.55 8.31
CA ARG A 109 -4.23 -31.64 7.73
C ARG A 109 -4.22 -31.25 6.25
N SER A 110 -5.19 -31.71 5.48
CA SER A 110 -5.34 -31.37 4.07
C SER A 110 -5.59 -29.86 3.87
N LEU A 111 -6.48 -29.28 4.67
CA LEU A 111 -6.71 -27.84 4.67
C LEU A 111 -5.46 -27.05 5.09
N LEU A 112 -4.69 -27.55 6.05
CA LEU A 112 -3.43 -26.95 6.44
C LEU A 112 -2.40 -26.98 5.30
N ALA A 113 -2.31 -28.08 4.57
CA ALA A 113 -1.47 -28.19 3.38
C ALA A 113 -1.88 -27.19 2.29
N ILE A 114 -3.19 -27.00 2.04
CA ILE A 114 -3.68 -25.96 1.13
C ILE A 114 -3.23 -24.57 1.61
N ARG A 115 -3.33 -24.27 2.91
CA ARG A 115 -2.86 -22.98 3.44
C ARG A 115 -1.37 -22.78 3.26
N CYS A 116 -0.57 -23.82 3.53
CA CYS A 116 0.88 -23.79 3.28
C CYS A 116 1.17 -23.53 1.79
N SER A 117 0.50 -24.24 0.89
CA SER A 117 0.65 -24.06 -0.55
C SER A 117 0.34 -22.62 -0.99
N ASN A 118 -0.79 -22.06 -0.52
CA ASN A 118 -1.24 -20.70 -0.89
C ASN A 118 -0.31 -19.58 -0.41
N ILE A 119 0.60 -19.86 0.50
CA ILE A 119 1.63 -18.90 0.93
C ILE A 119 3.04 -19.27 0.43
N GLY A 120 3.14 -20.28 -0.46
CA GLY A 120 4.40 -20.69 -1.09
C GLY A 120 5.25 -21.67 -0.29
N MET A 121 4.67 -22.37 0.71
CA MET A 121 5.32 -23.40 1.54
C MET A 121 5.01 -24.80 0.98
N TYR A 122 5.52 -25.09 -0.22
CA TYR A 122 5.12 -26.29 -0.97
C TYR A 122 5.70 -27.59 -0.38
N ASP A 123 6.94 -27.54 0.11
CA ASP A 123 7.59 -28.71 0.72
C ASP A 123 6.88 -29.10 2.01
N GLU A 124 6.52 -28.13 2.84
CA GLU A 124 5.74 -28.35 4.05
C GLU A 124 4.35 -28.90 3.73
N ALA A 125 3.71 -28.37 2.69
CA ALA A 125 2.41 -28.87 2.24
C ALA A 125 2.49 -30.33 1.81
N LEU A 126 3.48 -30.71 0.99
CA LEU A 126 3.71 -32.08 0.56
C LEU A 126 4.04 -32.99 1.74
N ASN A 127 4.93 -32.58 2.64
CA ASN A 127 5.28 -33.34 3.83
C ASN A 127 4.06 -33.62 4.72
N ILE A 128 3.16 -32.64 4.88
CA ILE A 128 1.90 -32.83 5.60
C ILE A 128 1.06 -33.89 4.90
N LEU A 129 0.88 -33.77 3.57
CA LEU A 129 0.03 -34.67 2.80
C LEU A 129 0.58 -36.10 2.75
N ASP A 130 1.89 -36.26 2.56
CA ASP A 130 2.56 -37.56 2.51
C ASP A 130 2.52 -38.28 3.86
N SER A 131 2.38 -37.54 4.97
CA SER A 131 2.21 -38.11 6.31
C SER A 131 0.82 -38.66 6.59
N ILE A 132 -0.17 -38.35 5.75
CA ILE A 132 -1.57 -38.71 5.96
C ILE A 132 -1.82 -40.17 5.59
N LYS A 133 -2.40 -40.93 6.49
CA LYS A 133 -2.90 -42.28 6.23
C LYS A 133 -4.38 -42.22 5.87
N VAL A 134 -4.68 -42.49 4.60
CA VAL A 134 -6.05 -42.47 4.05
C VAL A 134 -6.78 -43.80 4.25
N GLN A 135 -6.96 -44.23 5.50
CA GLN A 135 -7.66 -45.45 5.83
C GLN A 135 -8.87 -45.14 6.72
N ASN A 136 -10.03 -45.72 6.43
CA ASN A 136 -11.26 -45.55 7.23
C ASN A 136 -11.70 -44.11 7.44
N ILE A 137 -11.59 -43.27 6.41
CA ILE A 137 -12.02 -41.87 6.43
C ILE A 137 -13.27 -41.68 5.58
N ASP A 138 -14.06 -40.64 5.92
CA ASP A 138 -15.24 -40.29 5.14
C ASP A 138 -14.90 -39.72 3.76
N THR A 139 -15.90 -39.75 2.88
CA THR A 139 -15.79 -39.30 1.48
C THR A 139 -15.36 -37.83 1.36
N LEU A 140 -15.86 -36.97 2.26
CA LEU A 140 -15.54 -35.53 2.24
C LEU A 140 -14.07 -35.31 2.60
N SER A 141 -13.57 -35.97 3.65
CA SER A 141 -12.17 -35.88 4.07
C SER A 141 -11.21 -36.42 3.00
N LEU A 142 -11.58 -37.52 2.33
CA LEU A 142 -10.82 -38.06 1.21
C LEU A 142 -10.82 -37.10 0.01
N GLY A 143 -11.96 -36.50 -0.31
CA GLY A 143 -12.06 -35.48 -1.36
C GLY A 143 -11.20 -34.24 -1.06
N THR A 144 -11.22 -33.76 0.19
CA THR A 144 -10.36 -32.63 0.62
C THR A 144 -8.86 -32.97 0.55
N TYR A 145 -8.51 -34.23 0.83
CA TYR A 145 -7.14 -34.71 0.67
C TYR A 145 -6.67 -34.67 -0.80
N TYR A 146 -7.50 -35.12 -1.72
CA TYR A 146 -7.17 -35.02 -3.14
C TYR A 146 -7.18 -33.57 -3.65
N GLU A 147 -8.09 -32.75 -3.16
CA GLU A 147 -8.10 -31.32 -3.42
C GLU A 147 -6.78 -30.66 -3.00
N ALA A 148 -6.25 -31.01 -1.83
CA ALA A 148 -5.00 -30.47 -1.33
C ALA A 148 -3.81 -30.82 -2.23
N TYR A 149 -3.68 -32.07 -2.65
CA TYR A 149 -2.64 -32.44 -3.62
C TYR A 149 -2.83 -31.74 -4.98
N ASN A 150 -4.07 -31.67 -5.46
CA ASN A 150 -4.37 -30.93 -6.69
C ASN A 150 -3.95 -29.46 -6.56
N ASN A 151 -4.24 -28.79 -5.44
CA ASN A 151 -3.84 -27.42 -5.18
C ASN A 151 -2.31 -27.27 -5.20
N VAL A 152 -1.59 -28.09 -4.42
CA VAL A 152 -0.11 -27.99 -4.33
C VAL A 152 0.54 -28.21 -5.69
N TYR A 153 0.13 -29.25 -6.43
CA TYR A 153 0.72 -29.53 -7.74
C TYR A 153 0.32 -28.52 -8.81
N SER A 154 -0.87 -27.91 -8.72
CA SER A 154 -1.27 -26.80 -9.59
C SER A 154 -0.38 -25.57 -9.38
N GLU A 155 -0.12 -25.20 -8.12
CA GLU A 155 0.75 -24.10 -7.77
C GLU A 155 2.19 -24.35 -8.21
N LEU A 156 2.71 -25.56 -7.97
CA LEU A 156 4.05 -25.95 -8.43
C LEU A 156 4.17 -25.92 -9.95
N ALA A 157 3.15 -26.36 -10.68
CA ALA A 157 3.11 -26.30 -12.14
C ALA A 157 3.08 -24.85 -12.66
N TYR A 158 2.39 -23.97 -11.97
CA TYR A 158 2.28 -22.54 -12.34
C TYR A 158 3.59 -21.79 -12.12
N TYR A 159 4.30 -22.05 -11.00
CA TYR A 159 5.49 -21.27 -10.62
C TYR A 159 6.82 -21.85 -11.11
N THR A 160 6.84 -23.11 -11.58
CA THR A 160 8.08 -23.67 -12.15
C THR A 160 8.33 -23.15 -13.57
N HIS A 161 9.58 -22.84 -13.87
CA HIS A 161 10.05 -22.47 -15.21
C HIS A 161 10.75 -23.63 -15.94
N LEU A 162 10.76 -24.83 -15.33
CA LEU A 162 11.37 -26.02 -15.91
C LEU A 162 10.29 -26.85 -16.62
N ASP A 163 10.31 -26.91 -17.94
CA ASP A 163 9.29 -27.58 -18.76
C ASP A 163 9.01 -29.03 -18.37
N ASN A 164 10.05 -29.78 -17.99
CA ASN A 164 9.91 -31.17 -17.54
C ASN A 164 9.17 -31.25 -16.20
N MET A 165 9.49 -30.34 -15.27
CA MET A 165 8.82 -30.29 -13.96
C MET A 165 7.40 -29.74 -14.09
N GLN A 166 7.19 -28.77 -14.96
CA GLN A 166 5.86 -28.23 -15.24
C GLN A 166 4.93 -29.35 -15.74
N ARG A 167 5.36 -30.12 -16.74
CA ARG A 167 4.61 -31.28 -17.23
C ARG A 167 4.37 -32.33 -16.17
N PHE A 168 5.38 -32.61 -15.35
CA PHE A 168 5.25 -33.55 -14.23
C PHE A 168 4.20 -33.08 -13.22
N TYR A 169 4.30 -31.83 -12.75
CA TYR A 169 3.34 -31.29 -11.79
C TYR A 169 1.94 -31.17 -12.37
N HIS A 170 1.84 -30.80 -13.64
CA HIS A 170 0.55 -30.76 -14.34
C HIS A 170 -0.13 -32.14 -14.38
N SER A 171 0.60 -33.20 -14.73
CA SER A 171 0.07 -34.54 -14.74
C SER A 171 -0.36 -35.02 -13.34
N LYS A 172 0.38 -34.65 -12.30
CA LYS A 172 0.01 -34.93 -10.91
C LYS A 172 -1.23 -34.16 -10.49
N SER A 173 -1.31 -32.89 -10.82
CA SER A 173 -2.51 -32.07 -10.57
C SER A 173 -3.74 -32.66 -11.24
N GLU A 174 -3.67 -33.01 -12.53
CA GLU A 174 -4.77 -33.65 -13.25
C GLU A 174 -5.20 -34.97 -12.62
N TYR A 175 -4.26 -35.82 -12.24
CA TYR A 175 -4.55 -37.09 -11.58
C TYR A 175 -5.37 -36.86 -10.29
N TYR A 176 -4.94 -35.97 -9.41
CA TYR A 176 -5.66 -35.69 -8.16
C TYR A 176 -6.97 -34.93 -8.39
N GLN A 177 -7.04 -34.11 -9.42
CA GLN A 177 -8.29 -33.47 -9.84
C GLN A 177 -9.35 -34.50 -10.25
N GLN A 178 -8.98 -35.50 -11.01
CA GLN A 178 -9.91 -36.57 -11.41
C GLN A 178 -10.42 -37.34 -10.19
N LEU A 179 -9.54 -37.71 -9.26
CA LEU A 179 -9.93 -38.39 -8.03
C LEU A 179 -10.85 -37.50 -7.15
N MET A 180 -10.56 -36.21 -7.04
CA MET A 180 -11.39 -35.25 -6.29
C MET A 180 -12.79 -35.13 -6.91
N LEU A 181 -12.88 -34.95 -8.23
CA LEU A 181 -14.14 -34.77 -8.95
C LEU A 181 -15.01 -36.06 -8.94
N ALA A 182 -14.40 -37.23 -8.80
CA ALA A 182 -15.12 -38.49 -8.68
C ALA A 182 -15.77 -38.68 -7.29
N ILE A 183 -15.30 -37.96 -6.28
CA ILE A 183 -15.68 -38.21 -4.88
C ILE A 183 -16.49 -37.05 -4.30
N LEU A 184 -16.08 -35.81 -4.55
CA LEU A 184 -16.75 -34.62 -3.98
C LEU A 184 -18.11 -34.41 -4.67
N PRO A 185 -19.09 -33.86 -3.93
CA PRO A 185 -20.36 -33.47 -4.53
C PRO A 185 -20.15 -32.51 -5.71
N PRO A 186 -20.86 -32.73 -6.84
CA PRO A 186 -20.75 -31.84 -8.00
C PRO A 186 -21.08 -30.35 -7.71
N THR A 187 -21.79 -30.10 -6.60
CA THR A 187 -22.19 -28.77 -6.11
C THR A 187 -21.20 -28.17 -5.12
N SER A 188 -20.09 -28.82 -4.84
CA SER A 188 -19.03 -28.24 -4.00
C SER A 188 -18.29 -27.14 -4.75
N GLU A 189 -17.82 -26.13 -4.02
CA GLU A 189 -17.03 -25.01 -4.54
C GLU A 189 -15.85 -25.48 -5.40
N SER A 190 -15.08 -26.44 -4.89
CA SER A 190 -13.92 -27.00 -5.58
C SER A 190 -14.31 -27.71 -6.90
N CYS A 191 -15.46 -28.40 -6.95
CA CYS A 191 -15.94 -29.02 -8.16
C CYS A 191 -16.41 -28.00 -9.20
N PHE A 192 -17.15 -26.97 -8.80
CA PHE A 192 -17.53 -25.88 -9.69
C PHE A 192 -16.30 -25.20 -10.26
N LEU A 193 -15.37 -24.82 -9.40
CA LEU A 193 -14.12 -24.15 -9.76
C LEU A 193 -13.35 -24.96 -10.82
N ARG A 194 -13.11 -26.23 -10.60
CA ARG A 194 -12.31 -27.07 -11.51
C ARG A 194 -13.02 -27.37 -12.82
N ARG A 195 -14.35 -27.58 -12.78
CA ARG A 195 -15.15 -27.78 -13.99
C ARG A 195 -15.16 -26.52 -14.85
N GLU A 196 -15.32 -25.35 -14.25
CA GLU A 196 -15.30 -24.07 -14.95
C GLU A 196 -13.92 -23.81 -15.57
N GLN A 197 -12.84 -23.92 -14.79
CA GLN A 197 -11.47 -23.78 -15.30
C GLN A 197 -11.16 -24.72 -16.46
N ARG A 198 -11.64 -25.96 -16.39
CA ARG A 198 -11.47 -26.92 -17.48
C ARG A 198 -12.23 -26.48 -18.72
N ALA A 199 -13.49 -26.06 -18.57
CA ALA A 199 -14.29 -25.58 -19.69
C ALA A 199 -13.64 -24.35 -20.35
N GLN A 200 -13.08 -23.43 -19.56
CA GLN A 200 -12.31 -22.28 -20.05
C GLN A 200 -11.06 -22.73 -20.84
N ALA A 201 -10.27 -23.65 -20.28
CA ALA A 201 -9.07 -24.15 -20.94
C ALA A 201 -9.37 -24.89 -22.26
N GLU A 202 -10.53 -25.56 -22.35
CA GLU A 202 -11.02 -26.20 -23.56
C GLU A 202 -11.70 -25.22 -24.53
N GLY A 203 -11.80 -23.93 -24.21
CA GLY A 203 -12.47 -22.90 -25.03
C GLY A 203 -14.01 -23.01 -25.06
N LYS A 204 -14.59 -23.81 -24.17
CA LYS A 204 -16.05 -24.04 -24.06
C LYS A 204 -16.70 -22.97 -23.19
N LEU A 205 -16.65 -21.71 -23.63
CA LEU A 205 -17.06 -20.56 -22.80
C LEU A 205 -18.55 -20.59 -22.41
N ASP A 206 -19.44 -21.18 -23.24
CA ASP A 206 -20.86 -21.31 -22.89
C ASP A 206 -21.11 -22.38 -21.81
N GLU A 207 -20.29 -23.40 -21.78
CA GLU A 207 -20.33 -24.42 -20.72
C GLU A 207 -19.78 -23.83 -19.42
N ALA A 208 -18.66 -23.11 -19.49
CA ALA A 208 -18.08 -22.42 -18.34
C ALA A 208 -19.09 -21.45 -17.71
N MET A 209 -19.77 -20.62 -18.52
CA MET A 209 -20.81 -19.70 -18.04
C MET A 209 -21.98 -20.45 -17.38
N ARG A 210 -22.44 -21.57 -17.94
CA ARG A 210 -23.50 -22.37 -17.30
C ARG A 210 -23.06 -22.92 -15.94
N ILE A 211 -21.81 -23.39 -15.85
CA ILE A 211 -21.26 -23.86 -14.58
C ILE A 211 -21.21 -22.72 -13.57
N ASN A 212 -20.78 -21.53 -13.99
CA ASN A 212 -20.75 -20.35 -13.14
C ASN A 212 -22.17 -19.92 -12.72
N ASP A 213 -23.17 -20.00 -13.59
CA ASP A 213 -24.59 -19.72 -13.26
C ASP A 213 -25.14 -20.72 -12.22
N GLU A 214 -24.76 -21.98 -12.29
CA GLU A 214 -25.10 -22.97 -11.27
C GLU A 214 -24.41 -22.67 -9.93
N TRP A 215 -23.12 -22.33 -9.99
CA TRP A 215 -22.34 -21.97 -8.81
C TRP A 215 -22.86 -20.70 -8.13
N MET A 216 -23.21 -19.68 -8.90
CA MET A 216 -23.78 -18.43 -8.41
C MET A 216 -25.06 -18.65 -7.57
N LYS A 217 -25.85 -19.68 -7.88
CA LYS A 217 -27.06 -20.01 -7.11
C LYS A 217 -26.78 -20.62 -5.74
N THR A 218 -25.55 -21.07 -5.50
CA THR A 218 -25.16 -21.72 -4.24
C THR A 218 -24.54 -20.76 -3.22
N VAL A 219 -24.28 -19.51 -3.62
CA VAL A 219 -23.64 -18.49 -2.79
C VAL A 219 -24.60 -17.34 -2.52
N GLU A 220 -24.47 -16.73 -1.35
CA GLU A 220 -25.20 -15.51 -1.01
C GLU A 220 -24.56 -14.30 -1.69
N THR A 221 -25.36 -13.49 -2.37
CA THR A 221 -24.88 -12.27 -3.05
C THR A 221 -24.16 -11.34 -2.07
N GLY A 222 -22.98 -10.86 -2.46
CA GLY A 222 -22.15 -9.97 -1.66
C GLY A 222 -21.37 -10.66 -0.54
N SER A 223 -21.47 -11.98 -0.37
CA SER A 223 -20.63 -12.74 0.56
C SER A 223 -19.20 -12.93 0.02
N HIS A 224 -18.26 -13.34 0.87
CA HIS A 224 -16.91 -13.67 0.42
C HIS A 224 -16.87 -14.83 -0.61
N PRO A 225 -17.63 -15.94 -0.46
CA PRO A 225 -17.74 -16.94 -1.54
C PRO A 225 -18.26 -16.38 -2.85
N TYR A 226 -19.23 -15.44 -2.81
CA TYR A 226 -19.71 -14.74 -4.00
C TYR A 226 -18.57 -13.99 -4.73
N ALA A 227 -17.63 -13.40 -4.01
CA ALA A 227 -16.49 -12.70 -4.61
C ALA A 227 -15.70 -13.62 -5.56
N LEU A 228 -15.47 -14.86 -5.16
CA LEU A 228 -14.76 -15.84 -5.99
C LEU A 228 -15.57 -16.17 -7.25
N VAL A 229 -16.86 -16.45 -7.13
CA VAL A 229 -17.74 -16.76 -8.30
C VAL A 229 -17.80 -15.58 -9.26
N ALA A 230 -17.92 -14.36 -8.74
CA ALA A 230 -17.91 -13.12 -9.53
C ALA A 230 -16.57 -12.91 -10.25
N LEU A 231 -15.43 -13.24 -9.61
CA LEU A 231 -14.10 -13.19 -10.23
C LEU A 231 -14.00 -14.16 -11.41
N TYR A 232 -14.54 -15.38 -11.30
CA TYR A 232 -14.56 -16.33 -12.42
C TYR A 232 -15.49 -15.85 -13.53
N ARG A 233 -16.63 -15.26 -13.21
CA ARG A 233 -17.52 -14.60 -14.17
C ARG A 233 -16.85 -13.43 -14.90
N TYR A 234 -16.03 -12.66 -14.21
CA TYR A 234 -15.16 -11.65 -14.85
C TYR A 234 -14.25 -12.30 -15.89
N ILE A 235 -13.60 -13.44 -15.58
CA ILE A 235 -12.73 -14.15 -16.51
C ILE A 235 -13.51 -14.59 -17.76
N GLU A 236 -14.75 -15.10 -17.59
CA GLU A 236 -15.63 -15.48 -18.71
C GLU A 236 -15.89 -14.31 -19.66
N TYR A 237 -16.26 -13.15 -19.13
CA TYR A 237 -16.51 -11.97 -19.96
C TYR A 237 -15.24 -11.40 -20.56
N LYS A 238 -14.09 -11.50 -19.87
CA LYS A 238 -12.77 -11.15 -20.39
C LYS A 238 -12.41 -12.00 -21.60
N LEU A 239 -12.61 -13.32 -21.52
CA LEU A 239 -12.37 -14.25 -22.62
C LEU A 239 -13.33 -14.04 -23.81
N ARG A 240 -14.54 -13.55 -23.55
CA ARG A 240 -15.53 -13.20 -24.58
C ARG A 240 -15.29 -11.80 -25.19
N GLY A 241 -14.43 -10.98 -24.59
CA GLY A 241 -14.17 -9.61 -25.03
C GLY A 241 -15.29 -8.62 -24.70
N ASP A 242 -16.22 -8.95 -23.79
CA ASP A 242 -17.25 -8.03 -23.29
C ASP A 242 -16.70 -7.18 -22.15
N SER A 243 -16.10 -6.04 -22.50
CA SER A 243 -15.44 -5.16 -21.55
C SER A 243 -16.39 -4.56 -20.50
N THR A 244 -17.67 -4.39 -20.82
CA THR A 244 -18.66 -3.81 -19.90
C THR A 244 -19.00 -4.80 -18.79
N GLN A 245 -19.38 -6.02 -19.15
CA GLN A 245 -19.69 -7.06 -18.19
C GLN A 245 -18.42 -7.51 -17.43
N MET A 246 -17.29 -7.54 -18.10
CA MET A 246 -15.98 -7.82 -17.50
C MET A 246 -15.71 -6.91 -16.31
N ILE A 247 -15.79 -5.59 -16.50
CA ILE A 247 -15.53 -4.62 -15.41
C ILE A 247 -16.62 -4.72 -14.33
N HIS A 248 -17.87 -4.86 -14.70
CA HIS A 248 -18.97 -5.02 -13.72
C HIS A 248 -18.68 -6.18 -12.74
N TRP A 249 -18.43 -7.37 -13.26
CA TRP A 249 -18.21 -8.56 -12.41
C TRP A 249 -16.92 -8.50 -11.60
N LEU A 250 -15.88 -7.85 -12.15
CA LEU A 250 -14.65 -7.62 -11.40
C LEU A 250 -14.89 -6.68 -10.21
N VAL A 251 -15.68 -5.62 -10.41
CA VAL A 251 -16.06 -4.68 -9.35
C VAL A 251 -16.94 -5.34 -8.28
N GLU A 252 -17.90 -6.16 -8.69
CA GLU A 252 -18.73 -6.95 -7.76
C GLU A 252 -17.86 -7.85 -6.87
N SER A 253 -16.88 -8.52 -7.45
CA SER A 253 -15.91 -9.33 -6.69
C SER A 253 -15.11 -8.50 -5.70
N VAL A 254 -14.57 -7.36 -6.15
CA VAL A 254 -13.78 -6.45 -5.31
C VAL A 254 -14.60 -5.92 -4.14
N LEU A 255 -15.82 -5.46 -4.39
CA LEU A 255 -16.70 -4.92 -3.35
C LEU A 255 -17.09 -5.97 -2.32
N ALA A 256 -17.35 -7.21 -2.78
CA ALA A 256 -17.65 -8.31 -1.88
C ALA A 256 -16.45 -8.64 -0.97
N ASP A 257 -15.23 -8.70 -1.51
CA ASP A 257 -14.02 -8.92 -0.71
C ASP A 257 -13.79 -7.82 0.32
N ILE A 258 -13.88 -6.54 -0.06
CA ILE A 258 -13.69 -5.43 0.88
C ILE A 258 -14.71 -5.48 2.01
N ARG A 259 -16.02 -5.64 1.67
CA ARG A 259 -17.13 -5.64 2.65
C ARG A 259 -17.08 -6.82 3.60
N ASN A 260 -16.47 -7.92 3.20
CA ASN A 260 -16.26 -9.09 4.07
C ASN A 260 -14.89 -9.09 4.76
N ALA A 261 -14.15 -8.00 4.69
CA ALA A 261 -12.81 -7.88 5.28
C ALA A 261 -11.83 -8.97 4.80
N ALA A 262 -11.99 -9.46 3.56
CA ALA A 262 -11.05 -10.40 2.97
C ALA A 262 -9.71 -9.69 2.71
N MET A 263 -8.63 -10.26 3.23
CA MET A 263 -7.27 -9.70 3.08
C MET A 263 -6.52 -10.34 1.91
N ASP A 264 -6.90 -11.54 1.47
CA ASP A 264 -6.37 -12.16 0.26
C ASP A 264 -7.16 -11.71 -0.97
N GLN A 265 -6.92 -10.47 -1.39
CA GLN A 265 -7.68 -9.81 -2.45
C GLN A 265 -7.07 -10.07 -3.84
N GLY A 266 -7.55 -11.10 -4.52
CA GLY A 266 -7.16 -11.38 -5.91
C GLY A 266 -7.80 -10.44 -6.91
N SER A 267 -9.07 -10.11 -6.73
CA SER A 267 -9.85 -9.29 -7.65
C SER A 267 -9.39 -7.82 -7.71
N MET A 268 -8.99 -7.25 -6.58
CA MET A 268 -8.49 -5.86 -6.54
C MET A 268 -7.17 -5.70 -7.31
N TRP A 269 -6.28 -6.71 -7.26
CA TRP A 269 -5.06 -6.72 -8.05
C TRP A 269 -5.36 -6.73 -9.57
N GLU A 270 -6.30 -7.58 -9.99
CA GLU A 270 -6.76 -7.63 -11.38
C GLU A 270 -7.37 -6.29 -11.82
N LEU A 271 -8.18 -5.68 -10.97
CA LEU A 271 -8.76 -4.36 -11.26
C LEU A 271 -7.69 -3.27 -11.39
N ALA A 272 -6.70 -3.27 -10.50
CA ALA A 272 -5.58 -2.33 -10.60
C ALA A 272 -4.80 -2.51 -11.91
N ASN A 273 -4.62 -3.76 -12.36
CA ASN A 273 -3.99 -4.08 -13.63
C ASN A 273 -4.83 -3.61 -14.83
N GLU A 274 -6.14 -3.85 -14.84
CA GLU A 274 -7.04 -3.37 -15.90
C GLU A 274 -7.07 -1.84 -15.98
N LEU A 275 -7.13 -1.14 -14.84
CA LEU A 275 -7.07 0.32 -14.77
C LEU A 275 -5.74 0.87 -15.30
N MET A 276 -4.63 0.20 -15.00
CA MET A 276 -3.31 0.56 -15.52
C MET A 276 -3.26 0.41 -17.05
N LEU A 277 -3.80 -0.68 -17.59
CA LEU A 277 -3.89 -0.92 -19.04
C LEU A 277 -4.75 0.15 -19.74
N GLN A 278 -5.77 0.67 -19.06
CA GLN A 278 -6.61 1.76 -19.55
C GLN A 278 -6.00 3.16 -19.33
N GLY A 279 -4.81 3.25 -18.73
CA GLY A 279 -4.10 4.52 -18.49
C GLY A 279 -4.55 5.27 -17.23
N ASN A 280 -5.41 4.69 -16.39
CA ASN A 280 -5.82 5.27 -15.11
C ASN A 280 -4.82 4.91 -14.01
N ILE A 281 -3.63 5.51 -14.09
CA ILE A 281 -2.49 5.16 -13.23
C ILE A 281 -2.74 5.54 -11.78
N ASP A 282 -3.44 6.65 -11.51
CA ASP A 282 -3.68 7.13 -10.16
C ASP A 282 -4.56 6.14 -9.37
N LYS A 283 -5.66 5.66 -9.99
CA LYS A 283 -6.53 4.66 -9.37
C LYS A 283 -5.83 3.30 -9.27
N ALA A 284 -5.12 2.88 -10.30
CA ALA A 284 -4.32 1.66 -10.27
C ALA A 284 -3.31 1.68 -9.10
N SER A 285 -2.62 2.81 -8.90
CA SER A 285 -1.68 3.01 -7.80
C SER A 285 -2.34 2.93 -6.42
N SER A 286 -3.48 3.60 -6.25
CA SER A 286 -4.23 3.58 -4.99
C SER A 286 -4.70 2.17 -4.65
N TYR A 287 -5.28 1.45 -5.63
CA TYR A 287 -5.84 0.12 -5.41
C TYR A 287 -4.77 -0.95 -5.20
N ILE A 288 -3.64 -0.85 -5.89
CA ILE A 288 -2.54 -1.79 -5.65
C ILE A 288 -1.87 -1.54 -4.29
N SER A 289 -1.81 -0.29 -3.82
CA SER A 289 -1.34 0.02 -2.47
C SER A 289 -2.24 -0.60 -1.41
N PHE A 290 -3.56 -0.44 -1.55
CA PHE A 290 -4.54 -1.08 -0.67
C PHE A 290 -4.40 -2.61 -0.68
N THR A 291 -4.25 -3.21 -1.88
CA THR A 291 -4.00 -4.66 -2.01
C THR A 291 -2.72 -5.09 -1.30
N SER A 292 -1.65 -4.30 -1.40
CA SER A 292 -0.38 -4.57 -0.73
C SER A 292 -0.53 -4.56 0.80
N ASP A 293 -1.26 -3.59 1.34
CA ASP A 293 -1.54 -3.50 2.77
C ASP A 293 -2.37 -4.70 3.26
N CYS A 294 -3.38 -5.09 2.50
CA CYS A 294 -4.17 -6.30 2.76
C CYS A 294 -3.32 -7.56 2.71
N ALA A 295 -2.49 -7.74 1.68
CA ALA A 295 -1.62 -8.89 1.52
C ALA A 295 -0.58 -9.01 2.65
N ASN A 296 -0.05 -7.88 3.12
CA ASN A 296 0.86 -7.83 4.25
C ASN A 296 0.15 -8.24 5.56
N ARG A 297 -1.07 -7.79 5.77
CA ARG A 297 -1.90 -8.18 6.91
C ARG A 297 -2.29 -9.66 6.87
N TYR A 298 -2.57 -10.17 5.69
CA TYR A 298 -2.87 -11.60 5.47
C TYR A 298 -1.66 -12.49 5.72
N GLY A 299 -0.45 -12.02 5.38
CA GLY A 299 0.79 -12.78 5.43
C GLY A 299 1.09 -13.58 4.16
N SER A 300 0.57 -13.17 2.99
CA SER A 300 0.80 -13.85 1.71
C SER A 300 2.09 -13.40 1.03
N ARG A 301 3.09 -14.29 1.00
CA ARG A 301 4.31 -14.07 0.19
C ARG A 301 4.01 -14.09 -1.31
N GLN A 302 3.13 -14.99 -1.71
CA GLN A 302 2.72 -15.18 -3.10
C GLN A 302 2.03 -13.93 -3.66
N ARG A 303 1.11 -13.33 -2.89
CA ARG A 303 0.43 -12.10 -3.31
C ARG A 303 1.42 -10.94 -3.46
N ASN A 304 2.34 -10.80 -2.53
CA ASN A 304 3.39 -9.77 -2.61
C ASN A 304 4.26 -9.93 -3.86
N TRP A 305 4.57 -11.16 -4.26
CA TRP A 305 5.29 -11.43 -5.50
C TRP A 305 4.47 -11.06 -6.75
N GLN A 306 3.17 -11.34 -6.77
CA GLN A 306 2.26 -10.96 -7.86
C GLN A 306 2.11 -9.42 -7.98
N ILE A 307 2.08 -8.72 -6.86
CA ILE A 307 1.95 -7.26 -6.79
C ILE A 307 3.24 -6.54 -7.22
N ALA A 308 4.41 -7.12 -6.95
CA ALA A 308 5.70 -6.48 -7.18
C ALA A 308 5.94 -5.98 -8.63
N PRO A 309 5.61 -6.73 -9.70
CA PRO A 309 5.76 -6.24 -11.08
C PRO A 309 4.88 -5.02 -11.38
N LEU A 310 3.66 -5.00 -10.83
CA LEU A 310 2.74 -3.88 -11.01
C LEU A 310 3.24 -2.63 -10.27
N LEU A 311 3.70 -2.79 -9.03
CA LEU A 311 4.37 -1.70 -8.28
C LEU A 311 5.59 -1.17 -9.02
N ALA A 312 6.43 -2.06 -9.56
CA ALA A 312 7.59 -1.66 -10.37
C ALA A 312 7.18 -0.87 -11.62
N THR A 313 6.09 -1.29 -12.28
CA THR A 313 5.55 -0.60 -13.46
C THR A 313 5.00 0.78 -13.10
N ILE A 314 4.27 0.89 -12.00
CA ILE A 314 3.78 2.17 -11.47
C ILE A 314 4.96 3.08 -11.14
N ALA A 315 5.97 2.59 -10.42
CA ALA A 315 7.17 3.35 -10.08
C ALA A 315 7.90 3.85 -11.35
N LYS A 316 7.99 3.00 -12.39
CA LYS A 316 8.56 3.37 -13.69
C LYS A 316 7.75 4.48 -14.36
N ASN A 317 6.41 4.39 -14.33
CA ASN A 317 5.53 5.40 -14.92
C ASN A 317 5.63 6.73 -14.17
N TYR A 318 5.66 6.71 -12.84
CA TYR A 318 5.90 7.91 -12.03
C TYR A 318 7.26 8.54 -12.35
N LYS A 319 8.31 7.72 -12.46
CA LYS A 319 9.63 8.20 -12.85
C LYS A 319 9.59 8.85 -14.23
N ALA A 320 8.98 8.20 -15.23
CA ALA A 320 8.83 8.74 -16.56
C ALA A 320 8.03 10.05 -16.59
N GLN A 321 6.99 10.15 -15.79
CA GLN A 321 6.20 11.38 -15.64
C GLN A 321 7.01 12.48 -14.96
N SER A 322 7.75 12.17 -13.91
CA SER A 322 8.66 13.10 -13.24
C SER A 322 9.75 13.60 -14.17
N GLU A 323 10.34 12.72 -14.99
CA GLU A 323 11.32 13.09 -16.00
C GLU A 323 10.73 14.01 -17.09
N ARG A 324 9.49 13.75 -17.53
CA ARG A 324 8.77 14.63 -18.47
C ARG A 324 8.49 15.99 -17.85
N ASN A 325 8.00 16.01 -16.61
CA ASN A 325 7.75 17.27 -15.89
C ASN A 325 9.04 18.07 -15.69
N THR A 326 10.14 17.40 -15.34
CA THR A 326 11.46 18.01 -15.21
C THR A 326 11.94 18.56 -16.56
N ALA A 327 11.76 17.81 -17.65
CA ALA A 327 12.10 18.29 -18.99
C ALA A 327 11.26 19.52 -19.39
N GLN A 328 9.95 19.52 -19.06
CA GLN A 328 9.09 20.69 -19.29
C GLN A 328 9.54 21.90 -18.47
N LEU A 329 9.96 21.70 -17.21
CA LEU A 329 10.52 22.76 -16.39
C LEU A 329 11.82 23.32 -16.97
N TRP A 330 12.71 22.46 -17.49
CA TRP A 330 13.91 22.90 -18.19
C TRP A 330 13.59 23.72 -19.45
N VAL A 331 12.61 23.27 -20.24
CA VAL A 331 12.15 24.03 -21.42
C VAL A 331 11.57 25.39 -20.99
N ALA A 332 10.74 25.41 -19.95
CA ALA A 332 10.22 26.68 -19.42
C ALA A 332 11.33 27.62 -18.93
N LEU A 333 12.33 27.05 -18.22
CA LEU A 333 13.50 27.79 -17.76
C LEU A 333 14.32 28.41 -18.91
N VAL A 334 14.52 27.63 -19.99
CA VAL A 334 15.20 28.11 -21.21
C VAL A 334 14.39 29.24 -21.84
N ILE A 335 13.07 29.09 -21.97
CA ILE A 335 12.20 30.13 -22.53
C ILE A 335 12.27 31.41 -21.70
N ILE A 336 12.18 31.27 -20.36
CA ILE A 336 12.30 32.42 -19.44
C ILE A 336 13.67 33.09 -19.57
N SER A 337 14.75 32.29 -19.67
CA SER A 337 16.09 32.82 -19.84
C SER A 337 16.25 33.59 -21.16
N VAL A 338 15.68 33.05 -22.27
CA VAL A 338 15.66 33.73 -23.56
C VAL A 338 14.87 35.04 -23.50
N LEU A 339 13.69 35.01 -22.82
CA LEU A 339 12.88 36.22 -22.62
C LEU A 339 13.62 37.28 -21.81
N LEU A 340 14.33 36.86 -20.75
CA LEU A 340 15.16 37.77 -19.94
C LEU A 340 16.30 38.39 -20.77
N LEU A 341 16.95 37.56 -21.64
CA LEU A 341 17.98 38.07 -22.54
C LEU A 341 17.39 39.05 -23.57
N CYS A 342 16.22 38.78 -24.12
CA CYS A 342 15.50 39.68 -25.01
C CYS A 342 15.14 41.02 -24.30
N ILE A 343 14.64 40.94 -23.04
CA ILE A 343 14.36 42.11 -22.24
C ILE A 343 15.63 42.93 -21.97
N LEU A 344 16.73 42.24 -21.62
CA LEU A 344 18.02 42.86 -21.41
C LEU A 344 18.51 43.52 -22.71
N GLY A 345 18.42 42.83 -23.86
CA GLY A 345 18.75 43.38 -25.18
C GLY A 345 17.90 44.61 -25.52
N PHE A 346 16.59 44.53 -25.22
CA PHE A 346 15.69 45.67 -25.43
C PHE A 346 15.99 46.83 -24.52
N LEU A 347 16.32 46.56 -23.23
CA LEU A 347 16.77 47.60 -22.31
C LEU A 347 18.09 48.25 -22.76
N LEU A 348 19.04 47.46 -23.24
CA LEU A 348 20.29 47.98 -23.82
C LEU A 348 20.04 48.79 -25.11
N PHE A 349 19.11 48.34 -25.95
CA PHE A 349 18.68 49.10 -27.13
C PHE A 349 18.01 50.41 -26.71
N LEU A 350 17.09 50.38 -25.76
CA LEU A 350 16.48 51.61 -25.20
C LEU A 350 17.55 52.51 -24.55
N HIS A 351 18.49 51.92 -23.83
CA HIS A 351 19.59 52.68 -23.23
C HIS A 351 20.45 53.37 -24.30
N ARG A 352 20.79 52.66 -25.37
CA ARG A 352 21.52 53.26 -26.52
C ARG A 352 20.71 54.36 -27.21
N ARG A 353 19.39 54.14 -27.38
CA ARG A 353 18.49 55.16 -27.94
C ARG A 353 18.33 56.35 -27.04
N ASN A 354 18.17 56.09 -25.71
CA ASN A 354 18.12 57.18 -24.71
C ASN A 354 19.42 57.96 -24.65
N LYS A 355 20.58 57.29 -24.79
CA LYS A 355 21.87 57.95 -24.86
C LYS A 355 21.99 58.80 -26.13
N GLN A 356 21.52 58.31 -27.28
CA GLN A 356 21.46 59.11 -28.51
C GLN A 356 20.46 60.28 -28.39
N LEU A 357 19.32 60.06 -27.74
CA LEU A 357 18.36 61.12 -27.45
C LEU A 357 18.90 62.13 -26.41
N ALA A 358 19.66 61.67 -25.40
CA ALA A 358 20.29 62.51 -24.41
C ALA A 358 21.42 63.37 -25.03
N THR A 359 22.19 62.77 -25.96
CA THR A 359 23.18 63.58 -26.72
C THR A 359 22.53 64.58 -27.65
N ALA A 360 21.43 64.20 -28.34
CA ALA A 360 20.65 65.16 -29.13
C ALA A 360 19.95 66.24 -28.25
N ARG A 361 19.46 65.81 -27.04
CA ARG A 361 18.94 66.79 -26.06
C ARG A 361 20.01 67.65 -25.42
N ASN A 362 21.23 67.13 -25.18
CA ASN A 362 22.33 67.97 -24.68
C ASN A 362 22.76 69.03 -25.68
N ALA A 363 22.69 68.73 -26.98
CA ALA A 363 22.88 69.74 -28.00
C ALA A 363 21.73 70.78 -28.02
N LEU A 364 20.55 70.40 -27.56
CA LEU A 364 19.42 71.32 -27.38
C LEU A 364 19.46 72.08 -26.04
N LYS A 365 20.30 71.57 -25.11
CA LYS A 365 20.30 71.95 -23.68
C LYS A 365 21.34 72.98 -23.27
N GLU A 366 22.12 73.41 -24.22
CA GLU A 366 23.02 74.56 -23.98
C GLU A 366 22.25 75.89 -23.82
N SER A 367 20.93 75.79 -23.84
CA SER A 367 20.12 77.03 -23.76
C SER A 367 19.12 77.16 -22.60
N ASN A 368 19.13 76.35 -21.55
CA ASN A 368 18.19 76.69 -20.46
C ASN A 368 18.50 76.13 -19.06
N ASP A 369 18.31 77.04 -18.10
CA ASP A 369 18.47 76.93 -16.65
C ASP A 369 17.48 75.89 -15.93
N GLU A 370 16.83 74.98 -16.64
CA GLU A 370 15.89 74.02 -16.03
C GLU A 370 16.55 72.83 -15.32
N LEU A 371 17.86 72.70 -15.46
CA LEU A 371 18.59 71.54 -14.92
C LEU A 371 18.64 71.45 -13.39
N ALA A 372 18.46 72.52 -12.68
CA ALA A 372 18.52 72.51 -11.22
C ALA A 372 17.29 71.86 -10.55
N SER A 373 16.12 71.94 -11.20
CA SER A 373 14.91 71.37 -10.60
C SER A 373 14.80 69.83 -10.89
N VAL A 374 15.37 69.34 -12.01
CA VAL A 374 15.37 67.94 -12.36
C VAL A 374 16.37 67.13 -11.52
N ASN A 375 17.52 67.77 -11.11
CA ASN A 375 18.48 67.11 -10.22
C ASN A 375 17.91 66.85 -8.82
N ALA A 376 17.06 67.74 -8.31
CA ALA A 376 16.40 67.49 -7.02
C ALA A 376 15.40 66.34 -7.05
N GLN A 377 14.66 66.17 -8.19
CA GLN A 377 13.73 65.06 -8.37
C GLN A 377 14.45 63.72 -8.55
N LEU A 378 15.59 63.72 -9.27
CA LEU A 378 16.39 62.51 -9.48
C LEU A 378 16.99 61.99 -8.19
N SER A 379 17.36 62.89 -7.27
CA SER A 379 17.88 62.53 -5.94
C SER A 379 16.81 61.85 -5.07
N SER A 380 15.54 62.30 -5.18
CA SER A 380 14.43 61.71 -4.46
C SER A 380 14.10 60.29 -4.94
N VAL A 381 14.11 60.09 -6.28
CA VAL A 381 13.85 58.78 -6.87
C VAL A 381 14.96 57.76 -6.58
N ASN A 382 16.22 58.21 -6.54
CA ASN A 382 17.33 57.34 -6.16
C ASN A 382 17.27 56.88 -4.69
N ALA A 383 16.78 57.74 -3.81
CA ALA A 383 16.56 57.37 -2.42
C ALA A 383 15.46 56.33 -2.26
N GLU A 384 14.37 56.45 -3.07
CA GLU A 384 13.27 55.49 -3.06
C GLU A 384 13.69 54.13 -3.66
N LEU A 385 14.47 54.17 -4.76
CA LEU A 385 15.01 52.94 -5.39
C LEU A 385 15.99 52.20 -4.47
N SER A 386 16.78 52.93 -3.70
CA SER A 386 17.69 52.35 -2.72
C SER A 386 16.92 51.64 -1.58
N SER A 387 15.78 52.20 -1.19
CA SER A 387 14.89 51.58 -0.18
C SER A 387 14.26 50.27 -0.69
N VAL A 388 13.80 50.27 -1.94
CA VAL A 388 13.19 49.06 -2.57
C VAL A 388 14.22 47.94 -2.78
N ASN A 389 15.45 48.29 -3.20
CA ASN A 389 16.51 47.31 -3.34
C ASN A 389 16.97 46.69 -2.01
N ALA A 390 16.93 47.46 -0.93
CA ALA A 390 17.21 46.94 0.40
C ALA A 390 16.13 45.95 0.86
N GLN A 391 14.87 46.23 0.56
CA GLN A 391 13.76 45.28 0.85
C GLN A 391 13.86 44.00 0.03
N LEU A 392 14.19 44.08 -1.26
CA LEU A 392 14.37 42.95 -2.14
C LEU A 392 15.49 42.00 -1.68
N SER A 393 16.61 42.59 -1.21
CA SER A 393 17.74 41.84 -0.65
C SER A 393 17.36 41.06 0.61
N THR A 394 16.53 41.63 1.46
CA THR A 394 16.07 40.98 2.70
C THR A 394 15.14 39.80 2.41
N VAL A 395 14.22 39.98 1.46
CA VAL A 395 13.31 38.91 1.05
C VAL A 395 14.06 37.74 0.38
N ASN A 396 15.04 38.02 -0.46
CA ASN A 396 15.88 36.98 -1.10
C ASN A 396 16.72 36.20 -0.07
N SER A 397 17.21 36.87 0.98
CA SER A 397 17.92 36.18 2.06
C SER A 397 17.02 35.23 2.84
N GLN A 398 15.80 35.67 3.17
CA GLN A 398 14.82 34.84 3.88
C GLN A 398 14.36 33.63 3.04
N LEU A 399 14.20 33.83 1.72
CA LEU A 399 13.82 32.75 0.80
C LEU A 399 14.94 31.71 0.66
N SER A 400 16.20 32.17 0.62
CA SER A 400 17.38 31.29 0.54
C SER A 400 17.50 30.40 1.79
N GLU A 401 17.26 30.96 2.97
CA GLU A 401 17.32 30.22 4.23
C GLU A 401 16.19 29.20 4.35
N SER A 402 14.98 29.57 3.93
CA SER A 402 13.84 28.66 3.89
C SER A 402 14.08 27.47 2.94
N ASN A 403 14.70 27.71 1.79
CA ASN A 403 15.03 26.67 0.83
C ASN A 403 16.15 25.74 1.36
N ARG A 404 17.17 26.27 2.01
CA ARG A 404 18.25 25.47 2.63
C ARG A 404 17.70 24.50 3.68
N VAL A 405 16.75 24.97 4.50
CA VAL A 405 16.10 24.13 5.50
C VAL A 405 15.30 23.00 4.84
N LYS A 406 14.58 23.29 3.74
CA LYS A 406 13.84 22.26 2.98
C LYS A 406 14.77 21.21 2.36
N GLU A 407 15.90 21.64 1.80
CA GLU A 407 16.89 20.71 1.19
C GLU A 407 17.53 19.80 2.25
N GLU A 408 17.82 20.31 3.43
CA GLU A 408 18.33 19.50 4.54
C GLU A 408 17.29 18.47 5.01
N TYR A 409 16.00 18.84 5.05
CA TYR A 409 14.91 17.90 5.34
C TYR A 409 14.82 16.76 4.35
N ILE A 410 14.86 17.10 3.07
CA ILE A 410 14.79 16.10 1.99
C ILE A 410 16.02 15.17 2.04
N GLY A 411 17.20 15.74 2.26
CA GLY A 411 18.44 14.95 2.39
C GLY A 411 18.40 13.94 3.54
N ARG A 412 17.94 14.37 4.70
CA ARG A 412 17.80 13.50 5.89
C ARG A 412 16.72 12.42 5.68
N PHE A 413 15.59 12.80 5.07
CA PHE A 413 14.53 11.85 4.74
C PHE A 413 15.02 10.77 3.77
N MET A 414 15.74 11.16 2.70
CA MET A 414 16.32 10.22 1.75
C MET A 414 17.37 9.30 2.39
N SER A 415 18.19 9.83 3.30
CA SER A 415 19.14 9.03 4.06
C SER A 415 18.45 7.99 4.94
N LEU A 416 17.35 8.36 5.62
CA LEU A 416 16.55 7.44 6.41
C LEU A 416 15.93 6.35 5.53
N CYS A 417 15.36 6.69 4.37
CA CYS A 417 14.82 5.72 3.43
C CYS A 417 15.90 4.72 2.95
N SER A 418 17.10 5.22 2.63
CA SER A 418 18.22 4.37 2.23
C SER A 418 18.62 3.38 3.33
N GLN A 419 18.72 3.85 4.56
CA GLN A 419 19.03 2.99 5.72
C GLN A 419 17.98 1.90 5.93
N TYR A 420 16.69 2.21 5.71
CA TYR A 420 15.63 1.21 5.78
C TYR A 420 15.73 0.15 4.69
N ILE A 421 16.11 0.56 3.47
CA ILE A 421 16.34 -0.39 2.35
C ILE A 421 17.53 -1.32 2.67
N ASP A 422 18.62 -0.76 3.19
CA ASP A 422 19.80 -1.54 3.58
C ASP A 422 19.49 -2.53 4.72
N LYS A 423 18.65 -2.11 5.67
CA LYS A 423 18.18 -2.99 6.74
C LYS A 423 17.35 -4.14 6.21
N LEU A 424 16.41 -3.87 5.29
CA LEU A 424 15.61 -4.90 4.65
C LEU A 424 16.49 -5.90 3.87
N ASP A 425 17.50 -5.41 3.15
CA ASP A 425 18.44 -6.29 2.43
C ASP A 425 19.30 -7.14 3.39
N ASN A 426 19.75 -6.56 4.49
CA ASN A 426 20.47 -7.29 5.54
C ASN A 426 19.57 -8.35 6.19
N TYR A 427 18.31 -8.03 6.44
CA TYR A 427 17.33 -8.98 6.94
C TYR A 427 17.12 -10.14 5.96
N ARG A 428 16.95 -9.82 4.67
CA ARG A 428 16.85 -10.81 3.59
C ARG A 428 18.09 -11.72 3.54
N LYS A 429 19.29 -11.14 3.64
CA LYS A 429 20.55 -11.87 3.65
C LYS A 429 20.67 -12.80 4.88
N MET A 430 20.24 -12.32 6.04
CA MET A 430 20.24 -13.09 7.29
C MET A 430 19.29 -14.29 7.20
N VAL A 431 18.07 -14.05 6.70
CA VAL A 431 17.07 -15.10 6.47
C VAL A 431 17.62 -16.14 5.49
N ASN A 432 18.16 -15.71 4.35
CA ASN A 432 18.73 -16.59 3.35
C ASN A 432 19.94 -17.39 3.89
N LYS A 433 20.79 -16.78 4.72
CA LYS A 433 21.92 -17.43 5.36
C LYS A 433 21.46 -18.54 6.33
N LYS A 434 20.45 -18.23 7.16
CA LYS A 434 19.89 -19.20 8.11
C LYS A 434 19.16 -20.33 7.39
N MET A 435 18.45 -20.02 6.30
CA MET A 435 17.83 -21.04 5.43
C MET A 435 18.89 -21.95 4.79
N LYS A 436 19.98 -21.39 4.25
CA LYS A 436 21.09 -22.17 3.65
C LYS A 436 21.78 -23.08 4.66
N ASN A 437 21.90 -22.62 5.89
CA ASN A 437 22.53 -23.37 6.98
C ASN A 437 21.58 -24.39 7.62
N LYS A 438 20.33 -24.52 7.15
CA LYS A 438 19.28 -25.40 7.74
C LYS A 438 18.93 -25.06 9.21
N GLU A 439 19.19 -23.83 9.65
CA GLU A 439 18.88 -23.31 10.99
C GLU A 439 17.41 -22.86 11.09
N LEU A 440 16.49 -23.77 10.72
CA LEU A 440 15.06 -23.46 10.59
C LEU A 440 14.39 -23.21 11.95
N GLU A 441 14.82 -23.88 13.02
CA GLU A 441 14.31 -23.64 14.38
C GLU A 441 14.69 -22.26 14.89
N GLU A 442 15.91 -21.81 14.63
CA GLU A 442 16.34 -20.46 15.01
C GLU A 442 15.62 -19.39 14.18
N LEU A 443 15.37 -19.66 12.90
CA LEU A 443 14.61 -18.75 12.05
C LEU A 443 13.16 -18.62 12.52
N PHE A 444 12.57 -19.72 12.99
CA PHE A 444 11.23 -19.76 13.56
C PHE A 444 11.15 -19.01 14.90
N LEU A 445 12.15 -19.18 15.76
CA LEU A 445 12.27 -18.43 17.02
C LEU A 445 12.43 -16.93 16.76
N LEU A 446 13.26 -16.58 15.78
CA LEU A 446 13.48 -15.17 15.39
C LEU A 446 12.20 -14.53 14.83
N SER A 447 11.39 -15.28 14.08
CA SER A 447 10.11 -14.78 13.54
C SER A 447 9.03 -14.59 14.61
N LYS A 448 9.13 -15.30 15.74
CA LYS A 448 8.25 -15.14 16.91
C LYS A 448 8.71 -14.08 17.90
N SER A 449 10.00 -13.72 17.89
CA SER A 449 10.55 -12.74 18.80
C SER A 449 10.11 -11.33 18.45
N THR A 450 9.63 -10.60 19.41
CA THR A 450 9.37 -9.16 19.28
C THR A 450 10.63 -8.32 19.36
N GLU A 451 11.75 -8.91 19.76
CA GLU A 451 13.02 -8.25 20.06
C GLU A 451 13.56 -7.44 18.88
N LEU A 452 13.44 -7.98 17.66
CA LEU A 452 13.83 -7.28 16.45
C LEU A 452 12.97 -6.03 16.21
N LYS A 453 11.66 -6.16 16.41
CA LYS A 453 10.73 -5.03 16.28
C LYS A 453 11.00 -3.97 17.34
N GLU A 454 11.25 -4.37 18.56
CA GLU A 454 11.54 -3.47 19.67
C GLU A 454 12.84 -2.69 19.42
N LYS A 455 13.87 -3.38 18.92
CA LYS A 455 15.14 -2.77 18.55
C LYS A 455 15.01 -1.76 17.41
N GLU A 456 14.24 -2.12 16.36
CA GLU A 456 14.00 -1.21 15.23
C GLU A 456 13.18 0.02 15.66
N LEU A 457 12.24 -0.17 16.58
CA LEU A 457 11.44 0.92 17.14
C LEU A 457 12.30 1.87 17.98
N GLU A 458 13.19 1.32 18.77
CA GLU A 458 14.14 2.11 19.58
C GLU A 458 15.04 2.95 18.67
N GLU A 459 15.53 2.37 17.58
CA GLU A 459 16.38 3.08 16.62
C GLU A 459 15.60 4.16 15.85
N LEU A 460 14.34 3.89 15.49
CA LEU A 460 13.46 4.88 14.91
C LEU A 460 13.30 6.09 15.85
N PHE A 461 13.08 5.84 17.12
CA PHE A 461 12.93 6.91 18.09
C PHE A 461 14.21 7.67 18.34
N LEU A 462 15.37 7.00 18.33
CA LEU A 462 16.66 7.68 18.43
C LEU A 462 16.90 8.61 17.24
N ASN A 463 16.62 8.14 16.05
CA ASN A 463 16.74 8.94 14.83
C ASN A 463 15.77 10.13 14.86
N PHE A 464 14.52 9.92 15.26
CA PHE A 464 13.54 10.99 15.42
C PHE A 464 13.99 12.04 16.43
N ASP A 465 14.40 11.61 17.62
CA ASP A 465 14.85 12.49 18.70
C ASP A 465 16.04 13.33 18.26
N SER A 466 17.04 12.69 17.63
CA SER A 466 18.24 13.38 17.14
C SER A 466 17.90 14.42 16.06
N VAL A 467 17.07 14.07 15.09
CA VAL A 467 16.65 14.99 14.03
C VAL A 467 15.83 16.13 14.59
N PHE A 468 14.89 15.82 15.48
CA PHE A 468 14.01 16.82 16.07
C PHE A 468 14.78 17.81 16.94
N LEU A 469 15.67 17.34 17.81
CA LEU A 469 16.48 18.20 18.67
C LEU A 469 17.50 19.02 17.88
N HIS A 470 17.97 18.52 16.74
CA HIS A 470 18.80 19.31 15.85
C HIS A 470 18.03 20.49 15.22
N LEU A 471 16.77 20.26 14.88
CA LEU A 471 15.91 21.30 14.28
C LEU A 471 15.38 22.30 15.31
N PHE A 472 15.11 21.80 16.50
CA PHE A 472 14.55 22.58 17.59
C PHE A 472 15.40 22.40 18.86
N PRO A 473 16.63 22.95 18.89
CA PRO A 473 17.58 22.69 19.99
C PRO A 473 17.05 23.11 21.37
N ASN A 474 16.22 24.15 21.42
CA ASN A 474 15.68 24.70 22.65
C ASN A 474 14.31 24.08 23.02
N PHE A 475 13.72 23.28 22.18
CA PHE A 475 12.33 22.78 22.34
C PHE A 475 12.05 22.20 23.72
N VAL A 476 12.95 21.40 24.28
CA VAL A 476 12.75 20.77 25.59
C VAL A 476 12.70 21.81 26.71
N ASN A 477 13.54 22.84 26.65
CA ASN A 477 13.54 23.92 27.61
C ASN A 477 12.27 24.76 27.47
N ASP A 478 11.98 25.22 26.25
CA ASP A 478 10.81 26.02 25.93
C ASP A 478 9.50 25.30 26.27
N PHE A 479 9.44 23.98 26.02
CA PHE A 479 8.32 23.11 26.39
C PHE A 479 8.14 23.06 27.91
N ASN A 480 9.23 22.86 28.65
CA ASN A 480 9.19 22.83 30.11
C ASN A 480 8.86 24.17 30.76
N ASP A 481 9.17 25.26 30.09
CA ASP A 481 8.81 26.61 30.56
C ASP A 481 7.31 26.90 30.45
N LEU A 482 6.59 26.12 29.64
CA LEU A 482 5.13 26.12 29.59
C LEU A 482 4.46 25.25 30.67
N LEU A 483 5.24 24.51 31.49
CA LEU A 483 4.75 23.54 32.45
C LEU A 483 5.09 23.94 33.90
N GLN A 484 4.18 23.64 34.82
CA GLN A 484 4.40 23.76 36.26
C GLN A 484 5.60 22.90 36.69
N PRO A 485 6.39 23.34 37.69
CA PRO A 485 7.63 22.66 38.09
C PRO A 485 7.46 21.16 38.40
N GLU A 486 6.30 20.77 38.95
CA GLU A 486 5.99 19.39 39.35
C GLU A 486 5.69 18.46 38.19
N VAL A 487 5.42 19.03 36.99
CA VAL A 487 5.02 18.26 35.78
C VAL A 487 6.07 18.38 34.68
N ARG A 488 7.16 19.11 34.93
CA ARG A 488 8.27 19.22 33.97
C ARG A 488 8.85 17.86 33.64
N VAL A 489 9.13 17.65 32.38
CA VAL A 489 9.63 16.38 31.85
C VAL A 489 11.10 16.55 31.47
N GLN A 490 11.97 15.82 32.13
CA GLN A 490 13.39 15.79 31.78
C GLN A 490 13.64 14.77 30.66
N PRO A 491 14.49 15.06 29.67
CA PRO A 491 14.94 14.07 28.72
C PRO A 491 15.67 12.92 29.45
N LYS A 492 15.65 11.74 28.86
CA LYS A 492 16.46 10.61 29.37
C LYS A 492 17.96 10.91 29.13
N GLU A 493 18.82 10.17 29.84
CA GLU A 493 20.26 10.18 29.57
C GLU A 493 20.53 10.02 28.07
N ASP A 494 21.55 10.67 27.53
CA ASP A 494 21.88 10.72 26.09
C ASP A 494 20.95 11.53 25.18
N ASN A 495 20.30 12.58 25.65
CA ASN A 495 19.42 13.43 24.85
C ASN A 495 18.20 12.70 24.23
N ARG A 496 17.76 11.61 24.82
CA ARG A 496 16.56 10.90 24.39
C ARG A 496 15.31 11.56 24.91
N LEU A 497 14.39 11.86 24.00
CA LEU A 497 13.09 12.38 24.36
C LEU A 497 12.25 11.32 25.07
N THR A 498 11.50 11.73 26.09
CA THR A 498 10.48 10.87 26.68
C THR A 498 9.28 10.76 25.76
N THR A 499 8.42 9.81 26.02
CA THR A 499 7.17 9.63 25.25
C THR A 499 6.33 10.91 25.26
N GLU A 500 6.25 11.58 26.38
CA GLU A 500 5.55 12.84 26.54
C GLU A 500 6.12 13.92 25.59
N ILE A 501 7.42 14.13 25.63
CA ILE A 501 8.07 15.13 24.80
C ILE A 501 7.92 14.78 23.32
N ARG A 502 8.04 13.51 22.94
CA ARG A 502 7.83 13.06 21.54
C ARG A 502 6.41 13.35 21.03
N ILE A 503 5.40 13.16 21.87
CA ILE A 503 4.03 13.49 21.51
C ILE A 503 3.91 14.97 21.14
N PHE A 504 4.47 15.85 21.95
CA PHE A 504 4.41 17.29 21.68
C PHE A 504 5.40 17.75 20.60
N ALA A 505 6.49 17.03 20.41
CA ALA A 505 7.38 17.21 19.25
C ALA A 505 6.65 16.92 17.93
N LEU A 506 5.84 15.85 17.88
CA LEU A 506 5.01 15.54 16.72
C LEU A 506 3.94 16.62 16.48
N ILE A 507 3.34 17.16 17.54
CA ILE A 507 2.39 18.28 17.44
C ILE A 507 3.11 19.54 16.91
N ARG A 508 4.34 19.79 17.33
CA ARG A 508 5.19 20.88 16.80
C ARG A 508 5.44 20.75 15.30
N LEU A 509 5.61 19.53 14.82
CA LEU A 509 5.77 19.19 13.41
C LEU A 509 4.44 19.18 12.61
N GLY A 510 3.31 19.51 13.27
CA GLY A 510 1.99 19.58 12.63
C GLY A 510 1.20 18.25 12.63
N ILE A 511 1.69 17.22 13.32
CA ILE A 511 0.97 15.94 13.49
C ILE A 511 0.16 16.01 14.78
N GLU A 512 -1.11 16.46 14.67
CA GLU A 512 -1.97 16.73 15.83
C GLU A 512 -2.90 15.58 16.18
N ASP A 513 -3.20 14.75 15.20
CA ASP A 513 -4.11 13.64 15.33
C ASP A 513 -3.55 12.57 16.26
N SER A 514 -4.29 12.29 17.35
CA SER A 514 -3.85 11.31 18.35
C SER A 514 -3.73 9.89 17.79
N SER A 515 -4.48 9.55 16.74
CA SER A 515 -4.38 8.25 16.09
C SER A 515 -3.08 8.13 15.30
N LYS A 516 -2.70 9.18 14.57
CA LYS A 516 -1.42 9.25 13.84
C LYS A 516 -0.23 9.25 14.80
N ILE A 517 -0.34 9.98 15.91
CA ILE A 517 0.69 9.98 16.96
C ILE A 517 0.81 8.59 17.60
N ALA A 518 -0.31 7.93 17.87
CA ALA A 518 -0.35 6.59 18.41
C ALA A 518 0.27 5.56 17.45
N GLU A 519 -0.04 5.67 16.17
CA GLU A 519 0.55 4.85 15.11
C GLU A 519 2.07 5.02 15.03
N PHE A 520 2.55 6.27 14.99
CA PHE A 520 3.97 6.57 14.94
C PHE A 520 4.73 6.08 16.18
N LEU A 521 4.15 6.27 17.36
CA LEU A 521 4.76 5.88 18.62
C LEU A 521 4.48 4.42 19.03
N HIS A 522 3.68 3.70 18.27
CA HIS A 522 3.24 2.34 18.55
C HIS A 522 2.56 2.16 19.93
N TYR A 523 1.77 3.16 20.32
CA TYR A 523 0.93 3.13 21.52
C TYR A 523 -0.55 3.02 21.16
N SER A 524 -1.37 2.70 22.16
CA SER A 524 -2.82 2.83 21.97
C SER A 524 -3.22 4.30 21.91
N VAL A 525 -4.26 4.60 21.16
CA VAL A 525 -4.80 5.97 21.06
C VAL A 525 -5.17 6.52 22.45
N ASN A 526 -5.74 5.64 23.30
CA ASN A 526 -6.05 6.00 24.68
C ASN A 526 -4.80 6.38 25.50
N THR A 527 -3.70 5.71 25.27
CA THR A 527 -2.42 6.02 25.90
C THR A 527 -1.97 7.43 25.53
N ILE A 528 -2.05 7.78 24.26
CA ILE A 528 -1.69 9.13 23.78
C ILE A 528 -2.61 10.19 24.39
N TYR A 529 -3.93 9.92 24.43
CA TYR A 529 -4.86 10.85 25.08
C TYR A 529 -4.52 11.07 26.56
N ASN A 530 -4.17 10.00 27.28
CA ASN A 530 -3.78 10.10 28.68
C ASN A 530 -2.52 10.96 28.88
N TYR A 531 -1.50 10.75 28.06
CA TYR A 531 -0.29 11.56 28.10
C TYR A 531 -0.59 13.02 27.78
N ARG A 532 -1.32 13.31 26.72
CA ARG A 532 -1.71 14.67 26.34
C ARG A 532 -2.51 15.35 27.43
N ALA A 533 -3.51 14.66 27.98
CA ALA A 533 -4.34 15.20 29.06
C ALA A 533 -3.50 15.49 30.32
N ARG A 534 -2.60 14.59 30.71
CA ARG A 534 -1.72 14.77 31.86
C ARG A 534 -0.83 16.00 31.73
N ILE A 535 -0.18 16.14 30.60
CA ILE A 535 0.71 17.28 30.36
C ILE A 535 -0.07 18.59 30.26
N LYS A 536 -1.19 18.61 29.52
CA LYS A 536 -2.05 19.79 29.41
C LYS A 536 -2.64 20.24 30.75
N ASN A 537 -2.87 19.32 31.68
CA ASN A 537 -3.33 19.65 33.02
C ASN A 537 -2.24 20.34 33.87
N GLY A 538 -0.96 20.14 33.54
CA GLY A 538 0.18 20.78 34.19
C GLY A 538 0.66 22.04 33.47
N ALA A 539 -0.05 22.54 32.48
CA ALA A 539 0.34 23.76 31.76
C ALA A 539 0.20 25.02 32.66
N ILE A 540 1.14 25.95 32.50
CA ILE A 540 1.09 27.29 33.08
C ILE A 540 0.22 28.15 32.15
N GLY A 541 -1.07 28.34 32.48
CA GLY A 541 -1.96 29.20 31.69
C GLY A 541 -3.17 28.46 31.12
N ASN A 542 -3.68 28.93 29.95
CA ASN A 542 -4.90 28.37 29.38
C ASN A 542 -4.61 27.02 28.72
N ARG A 543 -5.18 25.95 29.29
CA ARG A 543 -5.09 24.56 28.83
C ARG A 543 -5.47 24.36 27.36
N GLU A 544 -6.43 25.14 26.83
CA GLU A 544 -6.88 25.01 25.44
C GLU A 544 -5.89 25.62 24.45
N GLN A 545 -5.07 26.57 24.90
CA GLN A 545 -4.05 27.25 24.06
C GLN A 545 -2.70 26.54 24.10
N PHE A 546 -2.48 25.62 25.03
CA PHE A 546 -1.20 24.95 25.24
C PHE A 546 -0.63 24.33 23.96
N GLU A 547 -1.42 23.56 23.25
CA GLU A 547 -0.95 22.93 22.00
C GLU A 547 -0.72 23.94 20.86
N ARG A 548 -1.40 25.08 20.87
CA ARG A 548 -1.10 26.18 19.94
C ARG A 548 0.25 26.81 20.24
N GLN A 549 0.56 27.00 21.52
CA GLN A 549 1.87 27.51 21.93
C GLN A 549 3.00 26.56 21.54
N ILE A 550 2.78 25.23 21.71
CA ILE A 550 3.74 24.21 21.27
C ILE A 550 4.05 24.30 19.76
N LYS A 551 3.08 24.65 18.94
CA LYS A 551 3.30 24.78 17.48
C LYS A 551 4.17 25.97 17.10
N THR A 552 4.30 26.93 17.97
CA THR A 552 5.10 28.15 17.73
C THR A 552 6.48 28.10 18.36
N LEU A 553 6.74 27.14 19.28
CA LEU A 553 8.08 26.89 19.81
C LEU A 553 9.02 26.45 18.68
#